data_5161f9387746dcf3eb2a3004bc7b8fdd
#
_entry.id   5161f9387746dcf3eb2a3004bc7b8fdd
#
_cell.length_a   1.000
_cell.length_b   1.000
_cell.length_c   1.000
_cell.angle_alpha   90.00
_cell.angle_beta   90.00
_cell.angle_gamma   90.00
#
_symmetry.space_group_name_H-M   'P 1'
#
loop_
_entity.id
_entity.type
_entity.pdbx_description
1 polymer ?
#
loop_
_entity_poly.entity_id
_entity_poly.type
_entity_poly.pdbx_seq_one_letter_code
_entity_poly.pdbx_strand_id
1 'polypeptide(L)'
;MAKGKKRGAKLSVFKGREAKLNMAVFHVLALKGPLTAYDLHKEVKAQKSLKHTKYTNVLRRIKALEESGYIEKAGTRKIKTHPHYQTNLYQLTPRAYLAVLVNKTNLDEIIQKASRENILSLIAALIQYTSYSQDDEVT
;
A
#
# COMPACT_ATOMS: atom_id res chain seq x y z
N MET A 1 -11.80 16.30 21.21
CA MET A 1 -11.85 16.07 20.64
C MET A 1 -11.41 15.20 19.79
N ALA A 2 -11.40 15.14 19.24
CA ALA A 2 -11.04 14.44 18.17
C ALA A 2 -10.07 13.47 18.37
N LYS A 3 -9.51 13.43 19.27
CA LYS A 3 -8.45 12.70 19.40
C LYS A 3 -8.58 11.32 19.56
N GLY A 4 -9.43 10.86 20.14
CA GLY A 4 -9.41 9.46 20.38
C GLY A 4 -9.47 8.62 19.20
N LYS A 5 -9.77 9.20 18.13
CA LYS A 5 -9.90 8.42 17.00
C LYS A 5 -8.73 7.81 16.56
N LYS A 6 -7.62 8.16 16.91
CA LYS A 6 -6.50 7.55 16.39
C LYS A 6 -6.45 6.09 16.55
N ARG A 7 -7.00 5.53 17.57
CA ARG A 7 -6.91 4.15 17.68
C ARG A 7 -7.60 3.42 16.66
N GLY A 8 -8.78 3.76 16.33
CA GLY A 8 -9.51 3.06 15.31
C GLY A 8 -8.88 3.25 13.96
N ALA A 9 -8.03 4.23 13.85
CA ALA A 9 -7.46 4.51 12.57
C ALA A 9 -6.60 3.41 12.00
N LYS A 10 -6.21 2.44 12.79
CA LYS A 10 -5.40 1.39 12.25
C LYS A 10 -5.99 0.68 11.07
N LEU A 11 -7.25 0.39 11.10
CA LEU A 11 -7.89 -0.26 9.97
C LEU A 11 -8.80 0.68 9.22
N SER A 12 -8.75 1.97 9.52
CA SER A 12 -9.60 2.93 8.85
C SER A 12 -8.90 3.60 7.68
N VAL A 13 -7.83 2.99 7.22
CA VAL A 13 -7.09 3.51 6.07
C VAL A 13 -7.99 3.65 4.84
N PHE A 14 -9.07 2.88 4.76
CA PHE A 14 -10.00 2.97 3.65
C PHE A 14 -11.26 3.75 4.01
N LYS A 15 -11.19 4.60 5.03
CA LYS A 15 -12.32 5.44 5.39
C LYS A 15 -11.87 6.90 5.41
N GLY A 16 -12.84 7.79 5.32
CA GLY A 16 -12.56 9.21 5.43
C GLY A 16 -12.18 9.84 4.12
N ARG A 17 -11.66 11.05 4.22
CA ARG A 17 -11.38 11.87 3.07
C ARG A 17 -10.32 11.27 2.14
N GLU A 18 -9.34 10.61 2.71
CA GLU A 18 -8.26 10.07 1.91
C GLU A 18 -8.50 8.63 1.45
N ALA A 19 -9.66 8.08 1.75
CA ALA A 19 -9.91 6.68 1.47
C ALA A 19 -9.73 6.31 0.01
N LYS A 20 -10.25 7.14 -0.88
CA LYS A 20 -10.18 6.84 -2.30
C LYS A 20 -8.74 6.81 -2.80
N LEU A 21 -7.94 7.77 -2.38
CA LEU A 21 -6.55 7.80 -2.78
C LEU A 21 -5.77 6.65 -2.14
N ASN A 22 -6.03 6.36 -0.87
CA ASN A 22 -5.39 5.24 -0.20
C ASN A 22 -5.72 3.93 -0.91
N MET A 23 -6.97 3.73 -1.29
CA MET A 23 -7.37 2.53 -2.00
C MET A 23 -6.65 2.41 -3.33
N ALA A 24 -6.53 3.52 -4.05
CA ALA A 24 -5.84 3.52 -5.33
C ALA A 24 -4.37 3.16 -5.17
N VAL A 25 -3.72 3.73 -4.14
CA VAL A 25 -2.32 3.43 -3.87
C VAL A 25 -2.14 1.96 -3.53
N PHE A 26 -2.97 1.43 -2.66
CA PHE A 26 -2.89 0.01 -2.29
C PHE A 26 -3.12 -0.88 -3.51
N HIS A 27 -4.12 -0.55 -4.29
CA HIS A 27 -4.47 -1.35 -5.46
C HIS A 27 -3.32 -1.39 -6.48
N VAL A 28 -2.77 -0.23 -6.78
CA VAL A 28 -1.67 -0.15 -7.75
C VAL A 28 -0.44 -0.90 -7.25
N LEU A 29 -0.09 -0.71 -5.99
CA LEU A 29 1.08 -1.39 -5.45
C LEU A 29 0.89 -2.89 -5.36
N ALA A 30 -0.32 -3.34 -5.08
CA ALA A 30 -0.60 -4.77 -5.04
C ALA A 30 -0.47 -5.40 -6.42
N LEU A 31 -0.88 -4.69 -7.45
CA LEU A 31 -0.84 -5.21 -8.81
C LEU A 31 0.52 -5.03 -9.48
N LYS A 32 1.16 -3.90 -9.25
CA LYS A 32 2.36 -3.52 -10.01
C LYS A 32 3.59 -3.19 -9.18
N GLY A 33 3.50 -3.19 -7.87
CA GLY A 33 4.64 -2.84 -7.04
C GLY A 33 5.76 -3.87 -7.14
N PRO A 34 6.98 -3.49 -6.73
CA PRO A 34 7.27 -2.18 -6.16
C PRO A 34 7.39 -1.10 -7.23
N LEU A 35 7.06 0.14 -6.87
CA LEU A 35 7.10 1.27 -7.79
C LEU A 35 7.72 2.49 -7.11
N THR A 36 8.28 3.39 -7.93
CA THR A 36 8.72 4.68 -7.42
C THR A 36 7.50 5.56 -7.19
N ALA A 37 7.68 6.64 -6.44
CA ALA A 37 6.59 7.58 -6.22
C ALA A 37 6.10 8.17 -7.54
N TYR A 38 7.02 8.43 -8.45
CA TYR A 38 6.65 8.99 -9.74
C TYR A 38 5.77 8.02 -10.54
N ASP A 39 6.19 6.76 -10.61
CA ASP A 39 5.43 5.76 -11.35
C ASP A 39 4.08 5.48 -10.67
N LEU A 40 4.07 5.48 -9.34
CA LEU A 40 2.83 5.31 -8.61
C LEU A 40 1.86 6.45 -8.93
N HIS A 41 2.37 7.67 -8.97
CA HIS A 41 1.54 8.82 -9.32
C HIS A 41 0.94 8.67 -10.73
N LYS A 42 1.75 8.20 -11.67
CA LYS A 42 1.26 8.01 -13.02
C LYS A 42 0.13 6.98 -13.05
N GLU A 43 0.29 5.89 -12.33
CA GLU A 43 -0.73 4.84 -12.32
C GLU A 43 -2.01 5.31 -11.63
N VAL A 44 -1.86 6.08 -10.55
CA VAL A 44 -3.01 6.61 -9.84
C VAL A 44 -3.79 7.57 -10.75
N LYS A 45 -3.07 8.43 -11.46
CA LYS A 45 -3.72 9.38 -12.36
C LYS A 45 -4.42 8.71 -13.52
N ALA A 46 -4.03 7.50 -13.85
CA ALA A 46 -4.67 6.79 -14.93
C ALA A 46 -6.11 6.41 -14.58
N GLN A 47 -6.45 6.44 -13.29
CA GLN A 47 -7.81 6.15 -12.87
C GLN A 47 -8.67 7.39 -13.07
N LYS A 48 -9.82 7.20 -13.71
CA LYS A 48 -10.68 8.30 -14.08
C LYS A 48 -11.01 9.25 -12.94
N SER A 49 -11.36 8.72 -11.79
CA SER A 49 -11.77 9.55 -10.66
C SER A 49 -10.60 10.26 -9.99
N LEU A 50 -9.36 9.91 -10.34
CA LEU A 50 -8.19 10.48 -9.71
C LEU A 50 -7.26 11.16 -10.71
N LYS A 51 -7.75 11.48 -11.88
CA LYS A 51 -6.91 12.05 -12.94
C LYS A 51 -6.30 13.40 -12.59
N HIS A 52 -6.86 14.11 -11.63
CA HIS A 52 -6.32 15.41 -11.24
C HIS A 52 -5.48 15.35 -9.97
N THR A 53 -5.12 14.17 -9.52
CA THR A 53 -4.32 14.01 -8.31
C THR A 53 -2.91 14.55 -8.54
N LYS A 54 -2.46 15.41 -7.63
CA LYS A 54 -1.13 16.01 -7.76
C LYS A 54 -0.07 15.08 -7.19
N TYR A 55 1.12 15.18 -7.74
CA TYR A 55 2.25 14.38 -7.29
C TYR A 55 2.52 14.60 -5.79
N THR A 56 2.40 15.84 -5.33
CA THR A 56 2.64 16.13 -3.92
C THR A 56 1.64 15.43 -3.01
N ASN A 57 0.42 15.22 -3.48
CA ASN A 57 -0.57 14.50 -2.70
C ASN A 57 -0.20 13.02 -2.59
N VAL A 58 0.30 12.44 -3.68
CA VAL A 58 0.74 11.06 -3.65
C VAL A 58 1.94 10.91 -2.72
N LEU A 59 2.90 11.83 -2.79
CA LEU A 59 4.05 11.79 -1.89
C LEU A 59 3.62 11.86 -0.43
N ARG A 60 2.66 12.73 -0.14
CA ARG A 60 2.17 12.88 1.22
C ARG A 60 1.51 11.59 1.70
N ARG A 61 0.73 10.95 0.83
CA ARG A 61 0.09 9.70 1.21
C ARG A 61 1.11 8.58 1.40
N ILE A 62 2.11 8.51 0.54
CA ILE A 62 3.15 7.50 0.69
C ILE A 62 3.82 7.66 2.06
N LYS A 63 4.17 8.90 2.41
CA LYS A 63 4.81 9.14 3.69
C LYS A 63 3.92 8.76 4.86
N ALA A 64 2.65 9.16 4.81
CA ALA A 64 1.73 8.84 5.89
C ALA A 64 1.51 7.34 6.01
N LEU A 65 1.39 6.65 4.87
CA LEU A 65 1.18 5.21 4.89
C LEU A 65 2.43 4.46 5.33
N GLU A 66 3.60 5.01 5.00
CA GLU A 66 4.85 4.43 5.47
C GLU A 66 4.96 4.55 6.99
N GLU A 67 4.62 5.70 7.52
CA GLU A 67 4.66 5.92 8.97
C GLU A 67 3.67 5.04 9.70
N SER A 68 2.56 4.71 9.06
CA SER A 68 1.55 3.85 9.66
C SER A 68 1.82 2.36 9.44
N GLY A 69 2.92 2.03 8.76
CA GLY A 69 3.30 0.65 8.59
C GLY A 69 2.63 -0.07 7.42
N TYR A 70 2.02 0.65 6.49
CA TYR A 70 1.36 0.03 5.35
C TYR A 70 2.24 -0.01 4.10
N ILE A 71 3.24 0.85 4.04
CA ILE A 71 4.16 0.90 2.90
C ILE A 71 5.58 0.86 3.42
N GLU A 72 6.46 0.22 2.69
CA GLU A 72 7.88 0.16 3.06
C GLU A 72 8.72 0.34 1.82
N LYS A 73 9.96 0.75 2.01
CA LYS A 73 10.91 0.88 0.92
C LYS A 73 11.39 -0.50 0.53
N ALA A 74 11.37 -0.78 -0.76
CA ALA A 74 11.78 -2.07 -1.28
C ALA A 74 13.14 -2.03 -1.96
N GLY A 75 13.76 -0.86 -1.98
CA GLY A 75 15.05 -0.70 -2.65
C GLY A 75 15.10 0.64 -3.34
N THR A 76 16.06 0.81 -4.21
CA THR A 76 16.23 2.06 -4.94
C THR A 76 16.42 1.75 -6.42
N ARG A 77 16.21 2.77 -7.22
CA ARG A 77 16.42 2.68 -8.65
C ARG A 77 17.13 3.96 -9.09
N LYS A 78 18.10 3.82 -9.97
CA LYS A 78 18.80 4.98 -10.49
C LYS A 78 17.92 5.76 -11.42
N ILE A 79 18.07 7.09 -11.40
CA ILE A 79 17.34 7.96 -12.29
C ILE A 79 18.15 8.09 -13.57
N LYS A 80 17.53 7.77 -14.71
CA LYS A 80 18.26 7.79 -15.98
C LYS A 80 18.89 9.12 -16.32
N THR A 81 18.20 10.20 -16.07
CA THR A 81 18.72 11.53 -16.42
C THR A 81 19.73 12.05 -15.41
N HIS A 82 19.74 11.47 -14.22
CA HIS A 82 20.66 11.89 -13.16
C HIS A 82 21.23 10.65 -12.50
N PRO A 83 22.21 10.00 -13.12
CA PRO A 83 22.68 8.70 -12.61
C PRO A 83 23.30 8.74 -11.21
N HIS A 84 23.63 9.91 -10.70
CA HIS A 84 24.14 10.01 -9.34
C HIS A 84 23.03 10.01 -8.30
N TYR A 85 21.80 10.16 -8.72
CA TYR A 85 20.67 10.18 -7.80
C TYR A 85 19.89 8.88 -7.90
N GLN A 86 19.27 8.53 -6.80
CA GLN A 86 18.46 7.32 -6.74
C GLN A 86 17.11 7.69 -6.20
N THR A 87 16.10 6.93 -6.58
CA THR A 87 14.76 7.11 -6.07
C THR A 87 14.33 5.83 -5.39
N ASN A 88 13.51 5.95 -4.37
CA ASN A 88 13.05 4.79 -3.62
C ASN A 88 11.96 4.04 -4.36
N LEU A 89 11.99 2.72 -4.22
CA LEU A 89 10.88 1.88 -4.66
C LEU A 89 10.06 1.57 -3.43
N TYR A 90 8.74 1.55 -3.59
CA TYR A 90 7.82 1.31 -2.48
C TYR A 90 6.97 0.09 -2.75
N GLN A 91 6.66 -0.64 -1.70
CA GLN A 91 5.80 -1.80 -1.78
C GLN A 91 4.91 -1.88 -0.55
N LEU A 92 3.87 -2.71 -0.63
CA LEU A 92 2.97 -2.92 0.50
C LEU A 92 3.62 -3.85 1.52
N THR A 93 3.32 -3.60 2.79
CA THR A 93 3.75 -4.47 3.89
C THR A 93 2.70 -5.56 4.11
N PRO A 94 3.00 -6.59 4.91
CA PRO A 94 1.99 -7.57 5.29
C PRO A 94 0.76 -6.92 5.94
N ARG A 95 0.97 -5.85 6.72
CA ARG A 95 -0.14 -5.14 7.33
C ARG A 95 -1.10 -4.58 6.28
N ALA A 96 -0.55 -4.06 5.19
CA ALA A 96 -1.38 -3.52 4.11
C ALA A 96 -2.20 -4.63 3.44
N TYR A 97 -1.60 -5.79 3.23
CA TYR A 97 -2.32 -6.90 2.63
C TYR A 97 -3.44 -7.39 3.55
N LEU A 98 -3.21 -7.36 4.86
CA LEU A 98 -4.28 -7.71 5.80
C LEU A 98 -5.41 -6.70 5.73
N ALA A 99 -5.10 -5.42 5.59
CA ALA A 99 -6.12 -4.39 5.47
C ALA A 99 -6.97 -4.62 4.22
N VAL A 100 -6.32 -5.00 3.11
CA VAL A 100 -7.03 -5.30 1.87
C VAL A 100 -7.96 -6.49 2.07
N LEU A 101 -7.48 -7.53 2.74
CA LEU A 101 -8.29 -8.71 2.99
C LEU A 101 -9.51 -8.41 3.86
N VAL A 102 -9.31 -7.63 4.90
CA VAL A 102 -10.39 -7.26 5.80
C VAL A 102 -11.44 -6.44 5.08
N ASN A 103 -11.00 -5.57 4.20
CA ASN A 103 -11.91 -4.73 3.45
C ASN A 103 -12.53 -5.45 2.26
N LYS A 104 -11.90 -6.50 1.78
CA LYS A 104 -12.36 -7.28 0.63
C LYS A 104 -12.54 -6.45 -0.62
N THR A 105 -11.82 -5.34 -0.71
CA THR A 105 -11.93 -4.46 -1.86
C THR A 105 -10.98 -4.92 -2.94
N ASN A 106 -11.50 -5.17 -4.12
CA ASN A 106 -10.69 -5.54 -5.28
C ASN A 106 -9.84 -6.80 -5.09
N LEU A 107 -10.19 -7.64 -4.14
CA LEU A 107 -9.39 -8.82 -3.87
C LEU A 107 -9.36 -9.77 -5.08
N ASP A 108 -10.50 -9.94 -5.73
CA ASP A 108 -10.55 -10.83 -6.90
C ASP A 108 -9.62 -10.34 -8.00
N GLU A 109 -9.61 -9.04 -8.25
CA GLU A 109 -8.74 -8.50 -9.28
C GLU A 109 -7.28 -8.66 -8.91
N ILE A 110 -6.95 -8.47 -7.65
CA ILE A 110 -5.57 -8.65 -7.19
C ILE A 110 -5.14 -10.09 -7.43
N ILE A 111 -5.98 -11.04 -7.07
CA ILE A 111 -5.65 -12.45 -7.25
C ILE A 111 -5.45 -12.79 -8.71
N GLN A 112 -6.26 -12.22 -9.58
CA GLN A 112 -6.17 -12.54 -11.01
C GLN A 112 -5.05 -11.82 -11.75
N LYS A 113 -4.71 -10.60 -11.34
CA LYS A 113 -3.83 -9.75 -12.12
C LYS A 113 -2.51 -9.38 -11.48
N ALA A 114 -2.35 -9.58 -10.18
CA ALA A 114 -1.11 -9.18 -9.52
C ALA A 114 0.02 -10.12 -9.92
N SER A 115 1.24 -9.66 -9.76
CA SER A 115 2.41 -10.47 -10.03
C SER A 115 2.45 -11.64 -9.06
N ARG A 116 3.17 -12.67 -9.45
CA ARG A 116 3.32 -13.82 -8.58
C ARG A 116 3.93 -13.42 -7.24
N GLU A 117 4.91 -12.54 -7.27
CA GLU A 117 5.58 -12.09 -6.05
C GLU A 117 4.61 -11.38 -5.12
N ASN A 118 3.73 -10.56 -5.66
CA ASN A 118 2.77 -9.85 -4.83
C ASN A 118 1.70 -10.79 -4.27
N ILE A 119 1.30 -11.78 -5.04
CA ILE A 119 0.37 -12.79 -4.54
C ILE A 119 1.01 -13.61 -3.43
N LEU A 120 2.29 -13.95 -3.59
CA LEU A 120 2.99 -14.67 -2.54
C LEU A 120 3.11 -13.83 -1.28
N SER A 121 3.28 -12.53 -1.42
CA SER A 121 3.32 -11.64 -0.26
C SER A 121 1.97 -11.64 0.46
N LEU A 122 0.88 -11.66 -0.28
CA LEU A 122 -0.46 -11.74 0.30
C LEU A 122 -0.63 -13.02 1.08
N ILE A 123 -0.21 -14.14 0.49
CA ILE A 123 -0.29 -15.43 1.15
C ILE A 123 0.58 -15.47 2.40
N ALA A 124 1.78 -14.92 2.31
CA ALA A 124 2.69 -14.86 3.44
C ALA A 124 2.09 -14.06 4.59
N ALA A 125 1.39 -12.98 4.27
CA ALA A 125 0.73 -12.17 5.29
C ALA A 125 -0.35 -12.97 6.02
N LEU A 126 -1.10 -13.77 5.27
CA LEU A 126 -2.13 -14.61 5.87
C LEU A 126 -1.51 -15.64 6.79
N ILE A 127 -0.43 -16.27 6.35
CA ILE A 127 0.24 -17.28 7.14
C ILE A 127 0.80 -16.67 8.43
N GLN A 128 1.43 -15.51 8.31
CA GLN A 128 1.98 -14.84 9.46
C GLN A 128 0.89 -14.48 10.47
N TYR A 129 -0.22 -13.98 9.98
CA TYR A 129 -1.33 -13.60 10.84
C TYR A 129 -1.86 -14.82 11.59
N THR A 130 -2.04 -15.93 10.90
CA THR A 130 -2.54 -17.14 11.50
C THR A 130 -1.58 -17.71 12.53
N SER A 131 -0.29 -17.73 12.20
CA SER A 131 0.72 -18.23 13.11
C SER A 131 0.82 -17.37 14.36
N TYR A 132 0.75 -16.07 14.18
CA TYR A 132 0.84 -15.17 15.31
C TYR A 132 -0.35 -15.38 16.24
N SER A 133 -1.53 -15.57 15.70
CA SER A 133 -2.71 -15.83 16.50
C SER A 133 -2.59 -17.14 17.27
N GLN A 134 -2.02 -18.15 16.65
CA GLN A 134 -1.83 -19.41 17.30
C GLN A 134 -0.83 -19.32 18.44
N ASP A 135 0.23 -18.59 18.25
CA ASP A 135 1.23 -18.41 19.29
C ASP A 135 0.61 -17.72 20.49
N ASP A 136 -0.24 -16.74 20.27
CA ASP A 136 -0.91 -16.04 21.33
C ASP A 136 -1.78 -16.99 22.12
N GLU A 137 -2.44 -17.92 21.46
CA GLU A 137 -3.30 -18.86 22.13
C GLU A 137 -2.50 -19.88 22.94
N VAL A 138 -1.36 -20.26 22.45
CA VAL A 138 -0.55 -21.24 23.12
C VAL A 138 0.05 -20.68 24.40
N THR A 139 0.39 -19.44 24.39
CA THR A 139 0.95 -18.86 25.59
C THR A 139 -0.11 -18.45 26.57
#